data_00b975bac483120e08fdfe8b18c0a850
#
_entry.id   00b975bac483120e08fdfe8b18c0a850
#
_cell.length_a   1.000
_cell.length_b   1.000
_cell.length_c   1.000
_cell.angle_alpha   90.00
_cell.angle_beta   90.00
_cell.angle_gamma   90.00
#
_symmetry.space_group_name_H-M   'P 1'
#
loop_
_entity.id
_entity.type
_entity.pdbx_description
1 polymer ?
#
loop_
_entity_poly.entity_id
_entity_poly.type
_entity_poly.pdbx_seq_one_letter_code
_entity_poly.pdbx_strand_id
1 'polypeptide(L)'
;ERRAHVGDLIQLDGSHHDWFEGRGARCVLMAYIDDASSRVFARFYDHEGTIPAMDSFQRYVMQYGVPLALYADKHTTYQSPAEPTVEEQLAGTKPQSQFGRALSELGVELIAAHSPQAKGRVERLFNTMQDRLVKELRLAGIGTIEAANRFVEAWLPSYNRRFAVQPAQAADLHRPPPAGGDLNRILCLKTSRCLRRDWTVVHHRQLYQVRTHVRAAHVIVEDRVDGTMR
;
A
#
# COMPACT_ATOMS: atom_id res chain seq x y z
N GLU A 1 -0.23 23.92 -2.16
CA GLU A 1 -1.54 24.05 -2.83
C GLU A 1 -2.20 22.67 -2.94
N ARG A 2 -3.55 22.59 -2.84
CA ARG A 2 -4.27 21.31 -2.99
C ARG A 2 -4.40 20.95 -4.47
N ARG A 3 -4.41 19.62 -4.75
CA ARG A 3 -4.85 19.14 -6.07
C ARG A 3 -6.33 19.51 -6.28
N ALA A 4 -6.71 19.69 -7.55
CA ALA A 4 -8.07 20.11 -7.86
C ALA A 4 -9.08 18.97 -7.81
N HIS A 5 -8.66 17.76 -8.17
CA HIS A 5 -9.53 16.61 -8.39
C HIS A 5 -9.27 15.49 -7.38
N VAL A 6 -10.32 14.80 -6.98
CA VAL A 6 -10.23 13.54 -6.25
C VAL A 6 -9.48 12.50 -7.10
N GLY A 7 -8.63 11.69 -6.46
CA GLY A 7 -7.85 10.65 -7.16
C GLY A 7 -6.63 11.13 -7.93
N ASP A 8 -6.39 12.45 -8.01
CA ASP A 8 -5.17 13.00 -8.62
C ASP A 8 -3.92 12.65 -7.82
N LEU A 9 -3.94 12.89 -6.51
CA LEU A 9 -2.83 12.60 -5.60
C LEU A 9 -3.33 12.04 -4.27
N ILE A 10 -2.82 10.89 -3.90
CA ILE A 10 -3.05 10.27 -2.60
C ILE A 10 -1.75 10.30 -1.81
N GLN A 11 -1.79 10.78 -0.57
CA GLN A 11 -0.66 10.72 0.36
C GLN A 11 -0.80 9.45 1.20
N LEU A 12 0.24 8.61 1.21
CA LEU A 12 0.36 7.39 2.01
C LEU A 12 1.44 7.57 3.08
N ASP A 13 1.11 7.19 4.31
CA ASP A 13 2.10 7.10 5.38
C ASP A 13 1.64 6.09 6.45
N GLY A 14 2.60 5.61 7.26
CA GLY A 14 2.38 4.72 8.40
C GLY A 14 2.54 5.46 9.73
N SER A 15 1.63 5.26 10.67
CA SER A 15 1.74 5.82 12.00
C SER A 15 1.95 4.73 13.04
N HIS A 16 3.18 4.68 13.58
CA HIS A 16 3.53 3.87 14.75
C HIS A 16 3.11 4.59 16.03
N HIS A 17 2.12 4.03 16.74
CA HIS A 17 1.61 4.62 17.98
C HIS A 17 1.11 3.50 18.91
N ASP A 18 0.93 3.81 20.19
CA ASP A 18 0.22 2.91 21.11
C ASP A 18 -1.30 3.06 20.93
N TRP A 19 -1.79 2.57 19.77
CA TRP A 19 -3.18 2.69 19.38
C TRP A 19 -4.16 2.03 20.35
N PHE A 20 -3.69 1.05 21.11
CA PHE A 20 -4.51 0.30 22.04
C PHE A 20 -4.25 0.66 23.51
N GLU A 21 -3.33 1.59 23.80
CA GLU A 21 -3.02 2.05 25.18
C GLU A 21 -2.76 0.87 26.14
N GLY A 22 -1.89 -0.05 25.71
CA GLY A 22 -1.54 -1.26 26.46
C GLY A 22 -2.59 -2.39 26.48
N ARG A 23 -3.77 -2.20 25.84
CA ARG A 23 -4.80 -3.27 25.72
C ARG A 23 -4.46 -4.34 24.70
N GLY A 24 -3.47 -4.09 23.84
CA GLY A 24 -3.03 -5.00 22.78
C GLY A 24 -1.60 -4.74 22.35
N ALA A 25 -1.12 -5.53 21.38
CA ALA A 25 0.20 -5.36 20.79
C ALA A 25 0.32 -4.01 20.06
N ARG A 26 1.52 -3.43 20.05
CA ARG A 26 1.81 -2.26 19.22
C ARG A 26 1.59 -2.61 17.77
N CYS A 27 1.07 -1.66 17.02
CA CYS A 27 0.73 -1.82 15.62
C CYS A 27 0.94 -0.50 14.85
N VAL A 28 0.82 -0.56 13.54
CA VAL A 28 0.91 0.60 12.66
C VAL A 28 -0.43 0.84 11.98
N LEU A 29 -0.84 2.10 11.90
CA LEU A 29 -1.98 2.52 11.08
C LEU A 29 -1.44 3.02 9.75
N MET A 30 -1.65 2.25 8.67
CA MET A 30 -1.43 2.69 7.31
C MET A 30 -2.59 3.57 6.88
N ALA A 31 -2.33 4.82 6.49
CA ALA A 31 -3.37 5.77 6.11
C ALA A 31 -3.11 6.39 4.73
N TYR A 32 -4.18 6.54 3.98
CA TYR A 32 -4.26 7.17 2.68
C TYR A 32 -5.15 8.40 2.80
N ILE A 33 -4.65 9.56 2.42
CA ILE A 33 -5.43 10.78 2.38
C ILE A 33 -5.44 11.36 0.96
N ASP A 34 -6.62 11.57 0.41
CA ASP A 34 -6.79 12.27 -0.86
C ASP A 34 -6.45 13.75 -0.70
N ASP A 35 -5.54 14.25 -1.52
CA ASP A 35 -5.02 15.60 -1.40
C ASP A 35 -6.07 16.67 -1.69
N ALA A 36 -6.98 16.41 -2.62
CA ALA A 36 -8.05 17.34 -3.00
C ALA A 36 -9.14 17.43 -1.93
N SER A 37 -9.65 16.27 -1.48
CA SER A 37 -10.84 16.20 -0.63
C SER A 37 -10.55 15.97 0.86
N SER A 38 -9.32 15.62 1.22
CA SER A 38 -8.97 15.10 2.57
C SER A 38 -9.74 13.86 2.99
N ARG A 39 -10.36 13.12 2.05
CA ARG A 39 -10.96 11.82 2.33
C ARG A 39 -9.87 10.84 2.74
N VAL A 40 -10.17 10.05 3.75
CA VAL A 40 -9.23 9.12 4.37
C VAL A 40 -9.68 7.68 4.17
N PHE A 41 -8.73 6.81 3.85
CA PHE A 41 -8.79 5.37 4.03
C PHE A 41 -7.67 4.97 5.00
N ALA A 42 -7.92 4.05 5.91
CA ALA A 42 -6.91 3.60 6.87
C ALA A 42 -7.14 2.14 7.28
N ARG A 43 -6.03 1.45 7.63
CA ARG A 43 -6.03 0.06 8.07
C ARG A 43 -4.85 -0.23 8.98
N PHE A 44 -5.08 -1.02 10.03
CA PHE A 44 -4.06 -1.47 10.97
C PHE A 44 -3.32 -2.71 10.48
N TYR A 45 -2.01 -2.75 10.76
CA TYR A 45 -1.11 -3.87 10.53
C TYR A 45 -0.18 -4.04 11.73
N ASP A 46 0.39 -5.23 11.89
CA ASP A 46 1.37 -5.52 12.94
C ASP A 46 2.70 -4.80 12.71
N HIS A 47 3.05 -4.54 11.47
CA HIS A 47 4.26 -3.83 11.07
C HIS A 47 4.07 -3.03 9.78
N GLU A 48 4.98 -2.11 9.50
CA GLU A 48 5.10 -1.45 8.21
C GLU A 48 6.03 -2.27 7.31
N GLY A 49 5.63 -2.50 6.06
CA GLY A 49 6.40 -3.31 5.11
C GLY A 49 5.73 -3.45 3.76
N THR A 50 6.38 -4.18 2.86
CA THR A 50 5.90 -4.32 1.47
C THR A 50 4.56 -5.03 1.37
N ILE A 51 4.33 -6.10 2.14
CA ILE A 51 3.04 -6.83 2.13
C ILE A 51 1.92 -5.98 2.72
N PRO A 52 2.06 -5.34 3.90
CA PRO A 52 1.08 -4.37 4.40
C PRO A 52 0.77 -3.24 3.42
N ALA A 53 1.79 -2.69 2.74
CA ALA A 53 1.59 -1.65 1.73
C ALA A 53 0.78 -2.17 0.53
N MET A 54 1.08 -3.37 0.04
CA MET A 54 0.34 -3.99 -1.06
C MET A 54 -1.10 -4.33 -0.68
N ASP A 55 -1.34 -4.95 0.50
CA ASP A 55 -2.69 -5.28 0.97
C ASP A 55 -3.54 -4.03 1.19
N SER A 56 -2.98 -3.01 1.88
CA SER A 56 -3.72 -1.77 2.13
C SER A 56 -4.03 -1.02 0.84
N PHE A 57 -3.08 -0.97 -0.11
CA PHE A 57 -3.30 -0.32 -1.41
C PHE A 57 -4.29 -1.10 -2.28
N GLN A 58 -4.26 -2.43 -2.26
CA GLN A 58 -5.25 -3.25 -2.94
C GLN A 58 -6.68 -2.95 -2.45
N ARG A 59 -6.86 -2.86 -1.13
CA ARG A 59 -8.17 -2.53 -0.53
C ARG A 59 -8.60 -1.10 -0.86
N TYR A 60 -7.65 -0.16 -0.86
CA TYR A 60 -7.92 1.21 -1.32
C TYR A 60 -8.42 1.21 -2.77
N VAL A 61 -7.70 0.53 -3.68
CA VAL A 61 -8.05 0.45 -5.11
C VAL A 61 -9.41 -0.22 -5.33
N MET A 62 -9.71 -1.26 -4.59
CA MET A 62 -11.02 -1.94 -4.66
C MET A 62 -12.17 -1.05 -4.20
N GLN A 63 -11.93 -0.12 -3.27
CA GLN A 63 -12.96 0.77 -2.72
C GLN A 63 -13.14 2.05 -3.55
N TYR A 64 -12.05 2.63 -4.07
CA TYR A 64 -12.07 3.96 -4.69
C TYR A 64 -11.63 3.95 -6.16
N GLY A 65 -10.88 2.95 -6.58
CA GLY A 65 -10.21 2.91 -7.87
C GLY A 65 -8.71 3.22 -7.80
N VAL A 66 -8.05 3.14 -8.94
CA VAL A 66 -6.61 3.38 -9.09
C VAL A 66 -6.34 4.88 -9.21
N PRO A 67 -5.62 5.52 -8.27
CA PRO A 67 -5.29 6.94 -8.34
C PRO A 67 -4.26 7.22 -9.45
N LEU A 68 -4.08 8.49 -9.82
CA LEU A 68 -3.06 8.89 -10.78
C LEU A 68 -1.66 8.91 -10.15
N ALA A 69 -1.53 9.40 -8.93
CA ALA A 69 -0.26 9.50 -8.22
C ALA A 69 -0.40 9.11 -6.75
N LEU A 70 0.68 8.53 -6.21
CA LEU A 70 0.85 8.22 -4.79
C LEU A 70 2.08 8.96 -4.26
N TYR A 71 1.90 9.72 -3.20
CA TYR A 71 2.98 10.39 -2.48
C TYR A 71 3.32 9.59 -1.22
N ALA A 72 4.54 9.08 -1.12
CA ALA A 72 5.00 8.29 0.01
C ALA A 72 6.38 8.71 0.49
N ASP A 73 6.75 8.29 1.71
CA ASP A 73 8.09 8.56 2.26
C ASP A 73 9.18 7.78 1.48
N LYS A 74 10.44 8.18 1.72
CA LYS A 74 11.64 7.48 1.21
C LYS A 74 11.95 6.17 1.95
N HIS A 75 10.98 5.57 2.61
CA HIS A 75 11.15 4.28 3.26
C HIS A 75 11.48 3.18 2.22
N THR A 76 12.28 2.18 2.61
CA THR A 76 12.73 1.09 1.71
C THR A 76 11.59 0.29 1.08
N THR A 77 10.42 0.31 1.70
CA THR A 77 9.18 -0.27 1.14
C THR A 77 8.78 0.40 -0.16
N TYR A 78 8.98 1.72 -0.26
CA TYR A 78 8.54 2.53 -1.40
C TYR A 78 9.67 2.78 -2.40
N GLN A 79 10.91 2.82 -1.94
CA GLN A 79 12.10 3.01 -2.77
C GLN A 79 13.10 1.88 -2.58
N SER A 80 13.69 1.38 -3.68
CA SER A 80 14.77 0.41 -3.59
C SER A 80 16.04 1.08 -3.06
N PRO A 81 16.71 0.50 -2.04
CA PRO A 81 18.01 0.94 -1.60
C PRO A 81 19.16 0.39 -2.49
N ALA A 82 18.85 -0.49 -3.46
CA ALA A 82 19.84 -1.11 -4.32
C ALA A 82 20.47 -0.09 -5.29
N GLU A 83 21.75 -0.26 -5.58
CA GLU A 83 22.39 0.46 -6.67
C GLU A 83 21.88 -0.08 -8.03
N PRO A 84 21.73 0.79 -9.04
CA PRO A 84 21.32 0.36 -10.36
C PRO A 84 22.29 -0.65 -10.96
N THR A 85 21.77 -1.72 -11.54
CA THR A 85 22.57 -2.65 -12.35
C THR A 85 23.11 -1.93 -13.59
N VAL A 86 24.14 -2.50 -14.24
CA VAL A 86 24.69 -1.94 -15.48
C VAL A 86 23.61 -1.77 -16.57
N GLU A 87 22.68 -2.73 -16.67
CA GLU A 87 21.57 -2.67 -17.62
C GLU A 87 20.60 -1.53 -17.29
N GLU A 88 20.26 -1.34 -16.01
CA GLU A 88 19.41 -0.24 -15.55
C GLU A 88 20.08 1.12 -15.73
N GLN A 89 21.41 1.20 -15.51
CA GLN A 89 22.20 2.41 -15.77
C GLN A 89 22.20 2.78 -17.27
N LEU A 90 22.37 1.79 -18.15
CA LEU A 90 22.32 1.99 -19.59
C LEU A 90 20.91 2.36 -20.08
N ALA A 91 19.88 1.82 -19.46
CA ALA A 91 18.48 2.14 -19.75
C ALA A 91 18.02 3.47 -19.10
N GLY A 92 18.85 4.10 -18.25
CA GLY A 92 18.48 5.30 -17.49
C GLY A 92 17.37 5.06 -16.44
N THR A 93 17.17 3.80 -16.04
CA THR A 93 16.16 3.40 -15.06
C THR A 93 16.78 3.23 -13.67
N LYS A 94 15.96 3.46 -12.64
CA LYS A 94 16.37 3.24 -11.24
C LYS A 94 15.80 1.92 -10.73
N PRO A 95 16.52 1.21 -9.84
CA PRO A 95 15.96 0.03 -9.18
C PRO A 95 14.65 0.38 -8.47
N GLN A 96 13.63 -0.41 -8.73
CA GLN A 96 12.33 -0.22 -8.09
C GLN A 96 12.18 -1.17 -6.90
N SER A 97 11.54 -0.69 -5.82
CA SER A 97 11.02 -1.60 -4.80
C SER A 97 9.89 -2.46 -5.39
N GLN A 98 9.54 -3.55 -4.71
CA GLN A 98 8.42 -4.40 -5.15
C GLN A 98 7.10 -3.63 -5.20
N PHE A 99 6.88 -2.71 -4.24
CA PHE A 99 5.71 -1.84 -4.24
C PHE A 99 5.78 -0.80 -5.37
N GLY A 100 6.95 -0.19 -5.61
CA GLY A 100 7.16 0.74 -6.73
C GLY A 100 6.91 0.09 -8.09
N ARG A 101 7.38 -1.18 -8.28
CA ARG A 101 7.07 -1.98 -9.47
C ARG A 101 5.55 -2.15 -9.64
N ALA A 102 4.84 -2.53 -8.57
CA ALA A 102 3.40 -2.73 -8.63
C ALA A 102 2.64 -1.44 -8.98
N LEU A 103 3.05 -0.30 -8.43
CA LEU A 103 2.50 1.01 -8.80
C LEU A 103 2.75 1.33 -10.27
N SER A 104 3.96 1.07 -10.77
CA SER A 104 4.32 1.27 -12.18
C SER A 104 3.47 0.40 -13.11
N GLU A 105 3.25 -0.89 -12.77
CA GLU A 105 2.37 -1.79 -13.52
C GLU A 105 0.90 -1.30 -13.55
N LEU A 106 0.46 -0.60 -12.50
CA LEU A 106 -0.87 0.03 -12.42
C LEU A 106 -0.91 1.40 -13.10
N GLY A 107 0.23 1.91 -13.59
CA GLY A 107 0.33 3.26 -14.14
C GLY A 107 0.09 4.35 -13.11
N VAL A 108 0.47 4.12 -11.84
CA VAL A 108 0.43 5.09 -10.74
C VAL A 108 1.81 5.70 -10.60
N GLU A 109 1.89 7.04 -10.65
CA GLU A 109 3.12 7.76 -10.40
C GLU A 109 3.47 7.71 -8.91
N LEU A 110 4.65 7.18 -8.57
CA LEU A 110 5.17 7.23 -7.20
C LEU A 110 6.03 8.49 -7.00
N ILE A 111 5.52 9.41 -6.21
CA ILE A 111 6.21 10.66 -5.86
C ILE A 111 6.87 10.49 -4.49
N ALA A 112 8.21 10.51 -4.47
CA ALA A 112 8.96 10.44 -3.22
C ALA A 112 8.89 11.77 -2.45
N ALA A 113 8.65 11.72 -1.15
CA ALA A 113 8.65 12.88 -0.27
C ALA A 113 10.04 13.50 -0.19
N HIS A 114 10.24 14.67 -0.78
CA HIS A 114 11.48 15.43 -0.71
C HIS A 114 11.48 16.53 0.35
N SER A 115 10.33 16.88 0.94
CA SER A 115 10.24 17.95 1.93
C SER A 115 9.17 17.66 3.00
N PRO A 116 9.40 18.13 4.25
CA PRO A 116 8.41 18.04 5.33
C PRO A 116 7.11 18.78 5.01
N GLN A 117 7.17 19.90 4.25
CA GLN A 117 5.98 20.69 3.93
C GLN A 117 4.96 19.90 3.08
N ALA A 118 5.43 18.97 2.24
CA ALA A 118 4.56 18.14 1.45
C ALA A 118 3.79 17.10 2.28
N LYS A 119 4.29 16.74 3.48
CA LYS A 119 3.64 15.80 4.42
C LYS A 119 2.65 16.44 5.39
N GLY A 120 2.54 17.75 5.43
CA GLY A 120 1.75 18.46 6.45
C GLY A 120 0.27 18.07 6.54
N ARG A 121 -0.30 17.38 5.53
CA ARG A 121 -1.68 16.85 5.60
C ARG A 121 -1.75 15.52 6.29
N VAL A 122 -0.88 14.59 5.94
CA VAL A 122 -0.84 13.26 6.59
C VAL A 122 -0.40 13.39 8.05
N GLU A 123 0.51 14.30 8.36
CA GLU A 123 0.89 14.60 9.76
C GLU A 123 -0.30 15.13 10.58
N ARG A 124 -1.06 16.09 10.05
CA ARG A 124 -2.29 16.57 10.70
C ARG A 124 -3.35 15.50 10.82
N LEU A 125 -3.44 14.61 9.83
CA LEU A 125 -4.31 13.46 9.90
C LEU A 125 -3.94 12.57 11.09
N PHE A 126 -2.65 12.20 11.23
CA PHE A 126 -2.21 11.35 12.33
C PHE A 126 -2.40 12.01 13.69
N ASN A 127 -2.13 13.30 13.84
CA ASN A 127 -2.42 14.02 15.07
C ASN A 127 -3.92 13.91 15.45
N THR A 128 -4.81 14.07 14.45
CA THR A 128 -6.26 13.93 14.66
C THR A 128 -6.66 12.49 14.97
N MET A 129 -6.07 11.51 14.27
CA MET A 129 -6.36 10.09 14.49
C MET A 129 -5.87 9.62 15.86
N GLN A 130 -4.66 10.00 16.27
CA GLN A 130 -4.10 9.68 17.56
C GLN A 130 -4.93 10.29 18.72
N ASP A 131 -5.46 11.49 18.53
CA ASP A 131 -6.38 12.07 19.52
C ASP A 131 -7.76 11.40 19.56
N ARG A 132 -8.36 11.11 18.39
CA ARG A 132 -9.75 10.67 18.29
C ARG A 132 -9.92 9.16 18.24
N LEU A 133 -9.23 8.49 17.30
CA LEU A 133 -9.40 7.06 17.07
C LEU A 133 -8.96 6.23 18.26
N VAL A 134 -7.89 6.63 18.96
CA VAL A 134 -7.45 5.97 20.22
C VAL A 134 -8.57 5.98 21.26
N LYS A 135 -9.26 7.12 21.43
CA LYS A 135 -10.38 7.25 22.39
C LYS A 135 -11.58 6.39 21.98
N GLU A 136 -11.89 6.35 20.69
CA GLU A 136 -12.99 5.53 20.17
C GLU A 136 -12.70 4.03 20.35
N LEU A 137 -11.47 3.59 20.03
CA LEU A 137 -11.03 2.21 20.24
C LEU A 137 -11.08 1.83 21.74
N ARG A 138 -10.74 2.77 22.63
CA ARG A 138 -10.83 2.57 24.10
C ARG A 138 -12.27 2.40 24.53
N LEU A 139 -13.16 3.30 24.11
CA LEU A 139 -14.60 3.24 24.45
C LEU A 139 -15.24 1.93 23.95
N ALA A 140 -14.79 1.42 22.81
CA ALA A 140 -15.26 0.16 22.25
C ALA A 140 -14.55 -1.08 22.84
N GLY A 141 -13.59 -0.91 23.77
CA GLY A 141 -12.84 -2.02 24.40
C GLY A 141 -11.95 -2.80 23.44
N ILE A 142 -11.51 -2.17 22.35
CA ILE A 142 -10.77 -2.84 21.27
C ILE A 142 -9.28 -2.91 21.60
N GLY A 143 -8.69 -4.11 21.45
CA GLY A 143 -7.28 -4.39 21.72
C GLY A 143 -6.63 -5.34 20.69
N THR A 144 -7.32 -5.70 19.59
CA THR A 144 -6.72 -6.52 18.51
C THR A 144 -6.81 -5.82 17.16
N ILE A 145 -5.85 -6.12 16.26
CA ILE A 145 -5.80 -5.54 14.92
C ILE A 145 -7.05 -5.88 14.12
N GLU A 146 -7.55 -7.11 14.21
CA GLU A 146 -8.73 -7.57 13.49
C GLU A 146 -9.98 -6.81 13.92
N ALA A 147 -10.18 -6.64 15.23
CA ALA A 147 -11.31 -5.87 15.77
C ALA A 147 -11.17 -4.38 15.41
N ALA A 148 -9.96 -3.82 15.48
CA ALA A 148 -9.69 -2.44 15.11
C ALA A 148 -9.96 -2.18 13.62
N ASN A 149 -9.61 -3.11 12.75
CA ASN A 149 -9.88 -2.99 11.32
C ASN A 149 -11.39 -2.99 11.01
N ARG A 150 -12.16 -3.88 11.65
CA ARG A 150 -13.64 -3.87 11.51
C ARG A 150 -14.24 -2.55 12.05
N PHE A 151 -13.70 -2.05 13.15
CA PHE A 151 -14.16 -0.79 13.73
C PHE A 151 -13.84 0.39 12.79
N VAL A 152 -12.62 0.51 12.30
CA VAL A 152 -12.18 1.59 11.40
C VAL A 152 -12.99 1.59 10.11
N GLU A 153 -13.27 0.43 9.54
CA GLU A 153 -14.09 0.30 8.33
C GLU A 153 -15.50 0.89 8.53
N ALA A 154 -16.12 0.65 9.69
CA ALA A 154 -17.42 1.21 10.04
C ALA A 154 -17.35 2.70 10.45
N TRP A 155 -16.27 3.14 11.06
CA TRP A 155 -16.10 4.48 11.62
C TRP A 155 -15.67 5.52 10.58
N LEU A 156 -14.81 5.16 9.62
CA LEU A 156 -14.26 6.07 8.60
C LEU A 156 -15.34 6.81 7.77
N PRO A 157 -16.47 6.24 7.39
CA PRO A 157 -17.51 6.97 6.68
C PRO A 157 -18.02 8.19 7.48
N SER A 158 -18.19 8.08 8.80
CA SER A 158 -18.61 9.19 9.65
C SER A 158 -17.50 10.21 9.84
N TYR A 159 -16.25 9.77 9.98
CA TYR A 159 -15.09 10.61 10.01
C TYR A 159 -14.96 11.44 8.73
N ASN A 160 -15.03 10.79 7.57
CA ASN A 160 -14.94 11.44 6.27
C ASN A 160 -16.08 12.47 6.04
N ARG A 161 -17.32 12.17 6.45
CA ARG A 161 -18.42 13.16 6.38
C ARG A 161 -18.13 14.42 7.18
N ARG A 162 -17.38 14.32 8.29
CA ARG A 162 -17.07 15.44 9.17
C ARG A 162 -15.87 16.25 8.73
N PHE A 163 -14.84 15.57 8.19
CA PHE A 163 -13.52 16.19 7.97
C PHE A 163 -13.12 16.30 6.50
N ALA A 164 -13.77 15.60 5.60
CA ALA A 164 -13.53 15.80 4.18
C ALA A 164 -14.03 17.19 3.73
N VAL A 165 -13.38 17.72 2.72
CA VAL A 165 -13.72 19.01 2.12
C VAL A 165 -14.15 18.81 0.67
N GLN A 166 -14.91 19.75 0.14
CA GLN A 166 -15.28 19.77 -1.26
C GLN A 166 -14.03 19.99 -2.12
N PRO A 167 -13.73 19.13 -3.11
CA PRO A 167 -12.64 19.36 -4.05
C PRO A 167 -12.94 20.58 -4.94
N ALA A 168 -11.90 21.22 -5.48
CA ALA A 168 -12.07 22.38 -6.36
C ALA A 168 -12.77 22.03 -7.68
N GLN A 169 -12.64 20.80 -8.14
CA GLN A 169 -13.29 20.27 -9.34
C GLN A 169 -14.06 18.99 -9.01
N ALA A 170 -15.22 18.82 -9.62
CA ALA A 170 -16.14 17.72 -9.32
C ALA A 170 -15.70 16.36 -9.89
N ALA A 171 -14.83 16.34 -10.91
CA ALA A 171 -14.40 15.10 -11.55
C ALA A 171 -13.55 14.25 -10.58
N ASP A 172 -13.83 12.94 -10.52
CA ASP A 172 -13.02 11.94 -9.86
C ASP A 172 -12.10 11.29 -10.90
N LEU A 173 -10.78 11.35 -10.67
CA LEU A 173 -9.76 10.84 -11.58
C LEU A 173 -9.30 9.42 -11.27
N HIS A 174 -9.93 8.74 -10.31
CA HIS A 174 -9.66 7.32 -10.10
C HIS A 174 -10.04 6.53 -11.35
N ARG A 175 -9.16 5.65 -11.77
CA ARG A 175 -9.41 4.70 -12.86
C ARG A 175 -10.02 3.41 -12.30
N PRO A 176 -10.84 2.68 -13.07
CA PRO A 176 -11.35 1.40 -12.61
C PRO A 176 -10.18 0.43 -12.30
N PRO A 177 -10.33 -0.43 -11.26
CA PRO A 177 -9.34 -1.45 -10.96
C PRO A 177 -9.22 -2.44 -12.13
N PRO A 178 -8.03 -3.06 -12.33
CA PRO A 178 -7.87 -4.14 -13.30
C PRO A 178 -8.87 -5.27 -13.07
N ALA A 179 -9.39 -5.87 -14.14
CA ALA A 179 -10.38 -6.92 -14.09
C ALA A 179 -9.79 -8.27 -13.61
N GLY A 180 -10.64 -9.10 -12.99
CA GLY A 180 -10.46 -10.56 -12.93
C GLY A 180 -9.23 -11.11 -12.23
N GLY A 181 -8.79 -10.58 -11.12
CA GLY A 181 -7.65 -11.15 -10.37
C GLY A 181 -6.27 -10.63 -10.80
N ASP A 182 -6.19 -9.79 -11.83
CA ASP A 182 -4.94 -9.16 -12.26
C ASP A 182 -4.37 -8.25 -11.16
N LEU A 183 -5.23 -7.62 -10.37
CA LEU A 183 -4.79 -6.81 -9.22
C LEU A 183 -3.97 -7.65 -8.22
N ASN A 184 -4.37 -8.91 -7.93
CA ASN A 184 -3.63 -9.82 -7.08
C ASN A 184 -2.27 -10.24 -7.68
N ARG A 185 -2.15 -10.25 -9.01
CA ARG A 185 -0.91 -10.56 -9.73
C ARG A 185 0.03 -9.37 -9.80
N ILE A 186 -0.51 -8.17 -9.75
CA ILE A 186 0.26 -6.92 -9.74
C ILE A 186 0.73 -6.63 -8.32
N LEU A 187 -0.19 -6.61 -7.35
CA LEU A 187 0.09 -6.34 -5.93
C LEU A 187 0.52 -7.63 -5.20
N CYS A 188 1.68 -8.17 -5.58
CA CYS A 188 2.33 -9.33 -4.98
C CYS A 188 3.85 -9.16 -5.01
N LEU A 189 4.57 -9.95 -4.23
CA LEU A 189 6.02 -10.04 -4.39
C LEU A 189 6.34 -10.92 -5.60
N LYS A 190 7.13 -10.42 -6.53
CA LYS A 190 7.61 -11.17 -7.69
C LYS A 190 9.08 -11.51 -7.51
N THR A 191 9.41 -12.78 -7.49
CA THR A 191 10.79 -13.25 -7.33
C THR A 191 11.16 -14.15 -8.50
N SER A 192 12.24 -13.81 -9.22
CA SER A 192 12.79 -14.69 -10.25
C SER A 192 13.50 -15.88 -9.58
N ARG A 193 13.20 -17.09 -10.03
CA ARG A 193 13.80 -18.36 -9.55
C ARG A 193 14.27 -19.19 -10.72
N CYS A 194 15.45 -19.81 -10.56
CA CYS A 194 15.97 -20.75 -11.55
C CYS A 194 15.05 -21.98 -11.59
N LEU A 195 14.59 -22.36 -12.78
CA LEU A 195 13.86 -23.59 -13.02
C LEU A 195 14.86 -24.73 -13.24
N ARG A 196 14.80 -25.77 -12.41
CA ARG A 196 15.66 -26.94 -12.53
C ARG A 196 15.16 -27.84 -13.67
N ARG A 197 16.03 -28.78 -14.10
CA ARG A 197 15.74 -29.73 -15.19
C ARG A 197 14.58 -30.68 -14.86
N ASP A 198 14.32 -30.93 -13.59
CA ASP A 198 13.23 -31.74 -13.05
C ASP A 198 11.94 -30.95 -12.81
N TRP A 199 11.86 -29.73 -13.35
CA TRP A 199 10.72 -28.82 -13.20
C TRP A 199 10.44 -28.42 -11.76
N THR A 200 11.48 -28.31 -10.93
CA THR A 200 11.37 -27.81 -9.58
C THR A 200 11.99 -26.43 -9.43
N VAL A 201 11.50 -25.68 -8.48
CA VAL A 201 12.05 -24.39 -8.04
C VAL A 201 12.25 -24.38 -6.53
N VAL A 202 13.31 -23.71 -6.07
CA VAL A 202 13.52 -23.47 -4.64
C VAL A 202 13.01 -22.08 -4.29
N HIS A 203 12.07 -22.01 -3.36
CA HIS A 203 11.53 -20.76 -2.85
C HIS A 203 11.29 -20.88 -1.34
N HIS A 204 11.62 -19.86 -0.56
CA HIS A 204 11.56 -19.89 0.91
C HIS A 204 12.18 -21.14 1.55
N ARG A 205 13.32 -21.64 0.98
CA ARG A 205 14.02 -22.86 1.41
C ARG A 205 13.22 -24.16 1.23
N GLN A 206 12.14 -24.10 0.47
CA GLN A 206 11.31 -25.27 0.12
C GLN A 206 11.41 -25.55 -1.38
N LEU A 207 11.20 -26.80 -1.75
CA LEU A 207 11.20 -27.25 -3.12
C LEU A 207 9.75 -27.39 -3.61
N TYR A 208 9.44 -26.74 -4.74
CA TYR A 208 8.11 -26.74 -5.33
C TYR A 208 8.15 -27.33 -6.73
N GLN A 209 7.21 -28.21 -7.05
CA GLN A 209 7.03 -28.74 -8.38
C GLN A 209 6.21 -27.77 -9.24
N VAL A 210 6.77 -27.36 -10.38
CA VAL A 210 6.04 -26.57 -11.37
C VAL A 210 5.09 -27.49 -12.11
N ARG A 211 3.79 -27.18 -12.10
CA ARG A 211 2.74 -28.03 -12.68
C ARG A 211 2.71 -28.02 -14.20
N THR A 212 3.09 -26.89 -14.79
CA THR A 212 3.05 -26.71 -16.24
C THR A 212 4.46 -26.80 -16.81
N HIS A 213 4.64 -27.63 -17.84
CA HIS A 213 5.90 -27.73 -18.54
C HIS A 213 6.19 -26.46 -19.34
N VAL A 214 7.17 -25.69 -18.91
CA VAL A 214 7.65 -24.48 -19.58
C VAL A 214 9.11 -24.64 -19.99
N ARG A 215 9.49 -24.14 -21.18
CA ARG A 215 10.89 -24.11 -21.62
C ARG A 215 11.47 -22.73 -21.24
N ALA A 216 11.90 -22.60 -20.00
CA ALA A 216 12.51 -21.38 -19.49
C ALA A 216 13.65 -21.73 -18.52
N ALA A 217 14.66 -20.89 -18.44
CA ALA A 217 15.73 -21.01 -17.43
C ALA A 217 15.27 -20.49 -16.07
N HIS A 218 14.34 -19.53 -16.07
CA HIS A 218 13.80 -18.88 -14.88
C HIS A 218 12.29 -18.76 -14.95
N VAL A 219 11.66 -18.78 -13.81
CA VAL A 219 10.23 -18.51 -13.60
C VAL A 219 10.06 -17.40 -12.57
N ILE A 220 8.97 -16.68 -12.66
CA ILE A 220 8.58 -15.70 -11.62
C ILE A 220 7.65 -16.38 -10.64
N VAL A 221 8.03 -16.36 -9.36
CA VAL A 221 7.18 -16.80 -8.26
C VAL A 221 6.47 -15.56 -7.70
N GLU A 222 5.14 -15.64 -7.62
CA GLU A 222 4.27 -14.61 -7.05
C GLU A 222 3.86 -15.01 -5.64
N ASP A 223 4.35 -14.29 -4.60
CA ASP A 223 3.84 -14.39 -3.24
C ASP A 223 2.75 -13.32 -3.06
N ARG A 224 1.51 -13.74 -2.97
CA ARG A 224 0.35 -12.86 -2.94
C ARG A 224 -0.02 -12.42 -1.53
N VAL A 225 -0.71 -11.30 -1.40
CA VAL A 225 -1.15 -10.74 -0.10
C VAL A 225 -2.14 -11.64 0.63
N ASP A 226 -2.85 -12.52 -0.06
CA ASP A 226 -3.77 -13.52 0.52
C ASP A 226 -3.04 -14.78 1.05
N GLY A 227 -1.70 -14.80 1.00
CA GLY A 227 -0.86 -15.92 1.42
C GLY A 227 -0.74 -17.04 0.37
N THR A 228 -1.37 -16.90 -0.80
CA THR A 228 -1.19 -17.89 -1.88
C THR A 228 0.09 -17.62 -2.67
N MET A 229 0.70 -18.68 -3.19
CA MET A 229 1.85 -18.64 -4.08
C MET A 229 1.46 -19.16 -5.47
N ARG A 230 1.95 -18.51 -6.50
CA ARG A 230 1.73 -18.91 -7.89
C ARG A 230 3.04 -18.89 -8.69
#